data_d87d055d4f3faac82dfd86f206e84462
#
_entry.id   d87d055d4f3faac82dfd86f206e84462
#
_cell.length_a   1.000
_cell.length_b   1.000
_cell.length_c   1.000
_cell.angle_alpha   90.00
_cell.angle_beta   90.00
_cell.angle_gamma   90.00
#
_symmetry.space_group_name_H-M   'P 1'
#
loop_
_entity.id
_entity.type
_entity.pdbx_description
1 polymer ?
#
loop_
_entity_poly.entity_id
_entity_poly.type
_entity_poly.pdbx_seq_one_letter_code
_entity_poly.pdbx_strand_id
1 'polypeptide(L)'
;RINSRISFLCSVIVLVLLVLVMHQMDYTLIRKPQKEAAEAAALKEQQDKIKAETPVISTASVIAVGDNLYHSKLYESGENDSGIWNYDHIYTHVLDQIQAADVAMIDQETVFAPSHDAVSTYPSFATPQEVGDAIIKAGFDVVESATNHADDYGYDYLKSTLDFWSTNYPDIPVLGIHATQEDADTVKVKEVNGIKIAFLDYTYGTNNSGAGEGYEYMIDIFDKDKITTMIQKAKEISDCIIFVAHWGTEDETMPNEYEKQWAAFLMQQGVDVIIGGHPHVLQPYGQL
;
A
#
# COMPACT_ATOMS: atom_id res chain seq x y z
N ARG A 1 -21.40 -90.50 -38.51
CA ARG A 1 -20.16 -89.65 -38.74
C ARG A 1 -20.46 -88.22 -39.06
N ILE A 2 -21.57 -87.81 -39.72
CA ILE A 2 -21.93 -86.41 -40.06
C ILE A 2 -22.33 -85.63 -38.78
N ASN A 3 -23.17 -86.21 -37.93
CA ASN A 3 -23.70 -85.61 -36.71
C ASN A 3 -22.56 -85.30 -35.70
N SER A 4 -21.48 -86.10 -35.60
CA SER A 4 -20.37 -85.86 -34.71
C SER A 4 -19.51 -84.69 -35.15
N ARG A 5 -19.36 -84.46 -36.46
CA ARG A 5 -18.62 -83.33 -37.03
C ARG A 5 -19.37 -82.03 -36.85
N ILE A 6 -20.69 -82.05 -37.00
CA ILE A 6 -21.54 -80.88 -36.77
C ILE A 6 -21.50 -80.50 -35.28
N SER A 7 -21.62 -81.45 -34.37
CA SER A 7 -21.54 -81.22 -32.92
C SER A 7 -20.17 -80.64 -32.53
N PHE A 8 -19.06 -81.17 -33.10
CA PHE A 8 -17.74 -80.62 -32.85
C PHE A 8 -17.60 -79.21 -33.36
N LEU A 9 -18.08 -78.92 -34.57
CA LEU A 9 -18.03 -77.56 -35.14
C LEU A 9 -18.87 -76.53 -34.30
N CYS A 10 -20.04 -76.94 -33.84
CA CYS A 10 -20.87 -76.11 -32.93
C CYS A 10 -20.16 -75.84 -31.62
N SER A 11 -19.48 -76.84 -31.04
CA SER A 11 -18.74 -76.65 -29.79
C SER A 11 -17.53 -75.68 -29.98
N VAL A 12 -16.82 -75.75 -31.11
CA VAL A 12 -15.74 -74.84 -31.42
C VAL A 12 -16.27 -73.40 -31.61
N ILE A 13 -17.38 -73.20 -32.30
CA ILE A 13 -18.01 -71.89 -32.48
C ILE A 13 -18.45 -71.31 -31.12
N VAL A 14 -19.08 -72.08 -30.26
CA VAL A 14 -19.44 -71.65 -28.90
C VAL A 14 -18.20 -71.27 -28.08
N LEU A 15 -17.15 -72.04 -28.16
CA LEU A 15 -15.91 -71.70 -27.45
C LEU A 15 -15.31 -70.41 -27.95
N VAL A 16 -15.25 -70.18 -29.27
CA VAL A 16 -14.74 -68.93 -29.86
C VAL A 16 -15.59 -67.76 -29.46
N LEU A 17 -16.93 -67.87 -29.46
CA LEU A 17 -17.86 -66.81 -28.98
C LEU A 17 -17.65 -66.51 -27.50
N LEU A 18 -17.45 -67.52 -26.66
CA LEU A 18 -17.16 -67.34 -25.24
C LEU A 18 -15.83 -66.59 -25.04
N VAL A 19 -14.76 -66.93 -25.78
CA VAL A 19 -13.47 -66.23 -25.71
C VAL A 19 -13.64 -64.76 -26.17
N LEU A 20 -14.38 -64.48 -27.22
CA LEU A 20 -14.67 -63.12 -27.69
C LEU A 20 -15.46 -62.34 -26.66
N VAL A 21 -16.46 -62.93 -26.05
CA VAL A 21 -17.26 -62.28 -24.98
C VAL A 21 -16.38 -61.99 -23.77
N MET A 22 -15.54 -62.93 -23.33
CA MET A 22 -14.61 -62.73 -22.22
C MET A 22 -13.62 -61.63 -22.53
N HIS A 23 -13.05 -61.62 -23.76
CA HIS A 23 -12.15 -60.56 -24.20
C HIS A 23 -12.80 -59.18 -24.22
N GLN A 24 -14.05 -59.13 -24.72
CA GLN A 24 -14.83 -57.90 -24.71
C GLN A 24 -15.17 -57.45 -23.29
N MET A 25 -15.49 -58.38 -22.40
CA MET A 25 -15.74 -58.07 -20.97
C MET A 25 -14.45 -57.58 -20.29
N ASP A 26 -13.30 -58.20 -20.50
CA ASP A 26 -12.02 -57.76 -19.96
C ASP A 26 -11.69 -56.34 -20.46
N TYR A 27 -11.90 -56.07 -21.75
CA TYR A 27 -11.66 -54.75 -22.30
C TYR A 27 -12.62 -53.71 -21.70
N THR A 28 -13.92 -53.92 -21.64
CA THR A 28 -14.91 -52.94 -21.21
C THR A 28 -14.94 -52.74 -19.71
N LEU A 29 -14.76 -53.79 -18.91
CA LEU A 29 -14.89 -53.71 -17.45
C LEU A 29 -13.56 -53.45 -16.73
N ILE A 30 -12.42 -53.77 -17.34
CA ILE A 30 -11.10 -53.65 -16.69
C ILE A 30 -10.21 -52.67 -17.42
N ARG A 31 -9.89 -52.98 -18.68
CA ARG A 31 -8.82 -52.19 -19.41
C ARG A 31 -9.27 -50.77 -19.77
N LYS A 32 -10.50 -50.61 -20.24
CA LYS A 32 -11.01 -49.27 -20.60
C LYS A 32 -11.09 -48.36 -19.38
N PRO A 33 -11.73 -48.76 -18.24
CA PRO A 33 -11.72 -47.93 -17.05
C PRO A 33 -10.32 -47.61 -16.48
N GLN A 34 -9.41 -48.59 -16.54
CA GLN A 34 -8.02 -48.36 -16.11
C GLN A 34 -7.29 -47.34 -17.01
N LYS A 35 -7.53 -47.40 -18.32
CA LYS A 35 -6.95 -46.43 -19.26
C LYS A 35 -7.53 -45.02 -19.04
N GLU A 36 -8.85 -44.94 -18.88
CA GLU A 36 -9.52 -43.65 -18.60
C GLU A 36 -9.07 -43.06 -17.27
N ALA A 37 -8.86 -43.88 -16.24
CA ALA A 37 -8.34 -43.43 -14.95
C ALA A 37 -6.88 -42.93 -15.04
N ALA A 38 -6.06 -43.63 -15.82
CA ALA A 38 -4.66 -43.25 -16.06
C ALA A 38 -4.56 -41.92 -16.86
N GLU A 39 -5.42 -41.74 -17.88
CA GLU A 39 -5.50 -40.50 -18.66
C GLU A 39 -5.98 -39.35 -17.80
N ALA A 40 -6.99 -39.55 -16.94
CA ALA A 40 -7.49 -38.55 -16.01
C ALA A 40 -6.41 -38.15 -14.97
N ALA A 41 -5.65 -39.12 -14.46
CA ALA A 41 -4.54 -38.87 -13.54
C ALA A 41 -3.43 -38.04 -14.19
N ALA A 42 -3.05 -38.39 -15.43
CA ALA A 42 -2.03 -37.66 -16.20
C ALA A 42 -2.48 -36.22 -16.52
N LEU A 43 -3.75 -36.04 -16.89
CA LEU A 43 -4.32 -34.71 -17.14
C LEU A 43 -4.32 -33.86 -15.87
N LYS A 44 -4.67 -34.44 -14.73
CA LYS A 44 -4.63 -33.75 -13.44
C LYS A 44 -3.21 -33.34 -13.08
N GLU A 45 -2.24 -34.24 -13.23
CA GLU A 45 -0.83 -33.93 -12.97
C GLU A 45 -0.32 -32.79 -13.87
N GLN A 46 -0.73 -32.79 -15.14
CA GLN A 46 -0.40 -31.72 -16.07
C GLN A 46 -1.04 -30.38 -15.66
N GLN A 47 -2.32 -30.40 -15.25
CA GLN A 47 -3.00 -29.21 -14.74
C GLN A 47 -2.35 -28.66 -13.46
N ASP A 48 -1.96 -29.55 -12.54
CA ASP A 48 -1.28 -29.16 -11.30
C ASP A 48 0.10 -28.56 -11.58
N LYS A 49 0.84 -29.08 -12.57
CA LYS A 49 2.10 -28.49 -13.03
C LYS A 49 1.89 -27.12 -13.66
N ILE A 50 0.92 -26.96 -14.55
CA ILE A 50 0.60 -25.66 -15.16
C ILE A 50 0.22 -24.64 -14.07
N LYS A 51 -0.58 -25.06 -13.10
CA LYS A 51 -0.97 -24.20 -11.99
C LYS A 51 0.23 -23.80 -11.12
N ALA A 52 1.16 -24.72 -10.86
CA ALA A 52 2.36 -24.43 -10.09
C ALA A 52 3.36 -23.53 -10.85
N GLU A 53 3.42 -23.62 -12.18
CA GLU A 53 4.31 -22.82 -13.04
C GLU A 53 3.68 -21.47 -13.45
N THR A 54 2.37 -21.27 -13.24
CA THR A 54 1.71 -19.99 -13.56
C THR A 54 2.06 -18.98 -12.48
N PRO A 55 2.70 -17.85 -12.82
CA PRO A 55 2.99 -16.80 -11.85
C PRO A 55 1.70 -16.30 -11.21
N VAL A 56 1.65 -16.26 -9.90
CA VAL A 56 0.58 -15.54 -9.19
C VAL A 56 0.92 -14.05 -9.27
N ILE A 57 0.13 -13.30 -10.03
CA ILE A 57 0.26 -11.85 -10.07
C ILE A 57 -0.56 -11.30 -8.90
N SER A 58 0.12 -10.73 -7.92
CA SER A 58 -0.51 -9.94 -6.86
C SER A 58 -0.56 -8.47 -7.28
N THR A 59 -1.64 -7.80 -6.93
CA THR A 59 -1.80 -6.35 -7.16
C THR A 59 -2.22 -5.69 -5.85
N ALA A 60 -1.76 -4.46 -5.65
CA ALA A 60 -2.22 -3.57 -4.60
C ALA A 60 -2.59 -2.22 -5.22
N SER A 61 -3.77 -1.72 -4.87
CA SER A 61 -4.19 -0.38 -5.23
C SER A 61 -3.80 0.60 -4.14
N VAL A 62 -3.19 1.72 -4.52
CA VAL A 62 -2.80 2.79 -3.61
C VAL A 62 -3.50 4.07 -4.05
N ILE A 63 -4.15 4.77 -3.11
CA ILE A 63 -4.62 6.14 -3.28
C ILE A 63 -3.81 7.05 -2.38
N ALA A 64 -3.38 8.20 -2.91
CA ALA A 64 -2.71 9.23 -2.13
C ALA A 64 -3.49 10.55 -2.26
N VAL A 65 -3.69 11.21 -1.13
CA VAL A 65 -4.31 12.53 -1.04
C VAL A 65 -3.24 13.49 -0.53
N GLY A 66 -3.07 14.62 -1.22
CA GLY A 66 -2.07 15.63 -0.87
C GLY A 66 -2.51 16.51 0.31
N ASP A 67 -1.93 17.62 0.39
CA ASP A 67 -1.84 18.61 1.46
C ASP A 67 -3.16 18.84 2.23
N ASN A 68 -3.33 18.15 3.36
CA ASN A 68 -4.45 18.29 4.28
C ASN A 68 -4.18 19.49 5.21
N LEU A 69 -4.35 20.68 4.66
CA LEU A 69 -4.01 21.98 5.26
C LEU A 69 -5.25 22.73 5.75
N TYR A 70 -5.39 22.90 7.05
CA TYR A 70 -6.59 23.46 7.68
C TYR A 70 -6.53 24.97 7.87
N HIS A 71 -6.92 25.73 6.84
CA HIS A 71 -7.18 27.16 6.97
C HIS A 71 -8.44 27.44 7.83
N SER A 72 -8.60 28.71 8.31
CA SER A 72 -9.62 29.13 9.27
C SER A 72 -11.02 28.62 8.97
N LYS A 73 -11.50 28.74 7.73
CA LYS A 73 -12.84 28.27 7.36
C LYS A 73 -12.99 26.76 7.42
N LEU A 74 -11.91 26.04 7.18
CA LEU A 74 -11.92 24.58 7.20
C LEU A 74 -11.94 24.10 8.65
N TYR A 75 -11.09 24.65 9.53
CA TYR A 75 -11.10 24.27 10.93
C TYR A 75 -12.39 24.71 11.64
N GLU A 76 -12.93 25.95 11.36
CA GLU A 76 -14.20 26.44 11.89
C GLU A 76 -15.38 25.54 11.49
N SER A 77 -15.33 24.89 10.34
CA SER A 77 -16.40 24.00 9.86
C SER A 77 -16.60 22.74 10.71
N GLY A 78 -15.62 22.38 11.52
CA GLY A 78 -15.70 21.24 12.42
C GLY A 78 -16.34 21.55 13.76
N GLU A 79 -16.36 22.80 14.20
CA GLU A 79 -16.97 23.20 15.46
C GLU A 79 -18.49 23.32 15.31
N ASN A 80 -19.25 22.72 16.23
CA ASN A 80 -20.69 22.90 16.29
C ASN A 80 -21.10 23.79 17.48
N ASP A 81 -22.35 24.20 17.50
CA ASP A 81 -22.93 25.08 18.54
C ASP A 81 -22.81 24.51 19.97
N SER A 82 -22.48 23.25 20.14
CA SER A 82 -22.30 22.58 21.43
C SER A 82 -20.82 22.48 21.84
N GLY A 83 -19.89 23.07 21.09
CA GLY A 83 -18.45 22.96 21.31
C GLY A 83 -17.87 21.58 21.05
N ILE A 84 -18.56 20.76 20.26
CA ILE A 84 -18.08 19.46 19.79
C ILE A 84 -17.44 19.67 18.42
N TRP A 85 -16.20 19.19 18.27
CA TRP A 85 -15.44 19.28 17.04
C TRP A 85 -15.55 17.97 16.26
N ASN A 86 -15.82 18.04 14.95
CA ASN A 86 -15.93 16.88 14.06
C ASN A 86 -15.63 17.27 12.61
N TYR A 87 -14.76 16.53 11.95
CA TYR A 87 -14.30 16.78 10.59
C TYR A 87 -14.69 15.68 9.60
N ASP A 88 -15.56 14.74 9.95
CA ASP A 88 -15.96 13.62 9.09
C ASP A 88 -16.53 14.12 7.74
N HIS A 89 -17.17 15.27 7.73
CA HIS A 89 -17.80 15.84 6.53
C HIS A 89 -16.80 16.20 5.43
N ILE A 90 -15.52 16.42 5.76
CA ILE A 90 -14.46 16.79 4.81
C ILE A 90 -14.28 15.71 3.76
N TYR A 91 -14.35 14.42 4.16
CA TYR A 91 -14.06 13.29 3.28
C TYR A 91 -15.31 12.66 2.63
N THR A 92 -16.52 13.17 2.92
CA THR A 92 -17.80 12.56 2.51
C THR A 92 -17.89 12.26 1.01
N HIS A 93 -17.35 13.13 0.15
CA HIS A 93 -17.46 13.00 -1.29
C HIS A 93 -16.37 12.10 -1.92
N VAL A 94 -15.37 11.71 -1.17
CA VAL A 94 -14.25 10.86 -1.63
C VAL A 94 -14.13 9.57 -0.82
N LEU A 95 -15.06 9.35 0.12
CA LEU A 95 -15.03 8.23 1.05
C LEU A 95 -14.99 6.87 0.34
N ASP A 96 -15.82 6.70 -0.71
CA ASP A 96 -15.88 5.45 -1.47
C ASP A 96 -14.55 5.13 -2.16
N GLN A 97 -13.84 6.15 -2.65
CA GLN A 97 -12.53 5.97 -3.28
C GLN A 97 -11.46 5.60 -2.25
N ILE A 98 -11.45 6.29 -1.09
CA ILE A 98 -10.52 6.00 0.01
C ILE A 98 -10.69 4.55 0.46
N GLN A 99 -11.92 4.14 0.76
CA GLN A 99 -12.23 2.82 1.29
C GLN A 99 -12.12 1.67 0.28
N ALA A 100 -12.11 1.98 -1.03
CA ALA A 100 -11.94 0.98 -2.08
C ALA A 100 -10.46 0.65 -2.36
N ALA A 101 -9.52 1.48 -1.92
CA ALA A 101 -8.09 1.22 -2.09
C ALA A 101 -7.59 0.19 -1.06
N ASP A 102 -6.56 -0.57 -1.45
CA ASP A 102 -5.88 -1.49 -0.53
C ASP A 102 -4.98 -0.73 0.46
N VAL A 103 -4.49 0.45 0.04
CA VAL A 103 -3.75 1.41 0.88
C VAL A 103 -4.22 2.82 0.54
N ALA A 104 -4.65 3.57 1.54
CA ALA A 104 -4.99 4.98 1.41
C ALA A 104 -4.03 5.84 2.23
N MET A 105 -3.38 6.81 1.58
CA MET A 105 -2.37 7.71 2.15
C MET A 105 -2.87 9.14 2.15
N ILE A 106 -2.47 9.94 3.14
CA ILE A 106 -2.81 11.36 3.24
C ILE A 106 -1.63 12.16 3.82
N ASP A 107 -1.30 13.26 3.18
CA ASP A 107 -0.39 14.26 3.73
C ASP A 107 -1.14 15.11 4.78
N GLN A 108 -0.91 14.82 6.06
CA GLN A 108 -1.34 15.68 7.16
C GLN A 108 -0.28 16.77 7.34
N GLU A 109 -0.45 17.86 6.61
CA GLU A 109 0.58 18.87 6.42
C GLU A 109 0.89 19.64 7.71
N THR A 110 -0.04 19.68 8.65
CA THR A 110 0.06 20.53 9.85
C THR A 110 0.16 19.70 11.14
N VAL A 111 0.90 20.22 12.11
CA VAL A 111 0.93 19.64 13.48
C VAL A 111 -0.40 19.77 14.20
N PHE A 112 -0.64 18.89 15.17
CA PHE A 112 -1.83 18.97 16.03
C PHE A 112 -1.60 19.86 17.24
N ALA A 113 -2.56 20.75 17.48
CA ALA A 113 -2.59 21.59 18.67
C ALA A 113 -2.77 20.72 19.94
N PRO A 114 -2.09 21.05 21.05
CA PRO A 114 -2.26 20.32 22.32
C PRO A 114 -3.62 20.54 22.99
N SER A 115 -4.38 21.57 22.57
CA SER A 115 -5.74 21.87 23.01
C SER A 115 -6.46 22.77 21.99
N HIS A 116 -7.77 22.87 22.09
CA HIS A 116 -8.56 23.74 21.19
C HIS A 116 -8.17 25.23 21.31
N ASP A 117 -7.81 25.71 22.50
CA ASP A 117 -7.34 27.10 22.69
C ASP A 117 -5.99 27.39 22.01
N ALA A 118 -5.26 26.34 21.62
CA ALA A 118 -3.96 26.40 20.95
C ALA A 118 -4.05 26.21 19.43
N VAL A 119 -5.26 26.02 18.88
CA VAL A 119 -5.49 25.91 17.43
C VAL A 119 -5.15 27.22 16.74
N SER A 120 -4.47 27.12 15.62
CA SER A 120 -4.02 28.27 14.82
C SER A 120 -4.09 27.97 13.32
N THR A 121 -4.15 29.03 12.53
CA THR A 121 -4.18 28.97 11.07
C THR A 121 -3.11 29.85 10.47
N TYR A 122 -3.16 30.09 9.16
CA TYR A 122 -2.18 30.87 8.43
C TYR A 122 -1.67 32.09 9.22
N PRO A 123 -0.35 32.35 9.24
CA PRO A 123 0.72 31.65 8.49
C PRO A 123 1.36 30.46 9.22
N SER A 124 1.07 30.24 10.49
CA SER A 124 1.55 29.10 11.28
C SER A 124 0.37 28.29 11.75
N PHE A 125 0.36 27.00 11.41
CA PHE A 125 -0.79 26.14 11.59
C PHE A 125 -0.64 25.21 12.79
N ALA A 126 -1.73 25.05 13.51
CA ALA A 126 -1.90 24.02 14.52
C ALA A 126 -3.34 23.51 14.46
N THR A 127 -3.52 22.30 14.00
CA THR A 127 -4.83 21.73 13.66
C THR A 127 -5.46 21.01 14.86
N PRO A 128 -6.79 21.03 15.02
CA PRO A 128 -7.47 20.24 16.05
C PRO A 128 -7.22 18.74 15.89
N GLN A 129 -7.03 18.02 17.00
CA GLN A 129 -6.74 16.57 16.99
C GLN A 129 -7.88 15.73 16.37
N GLU A 130 -9.11 16.21 16.41
CA GLU A 130 -10.29 15.57 15.79
C GLU A 130 -10.17 15.45 14.26
N VAL A 131 -9.27 16.19 13.64
CA VAL A 131 -8.88 15.98 12.24
C VAL A 131 -8.23 14.63 12.06
N GLY A 132 -7.35 14.22 12.97
CA GLY A 132 -6.75 12.90 12.98
C GLY A 132 -7.78 11.78 13.13
N ASP A 133 -8.78 11.96 14.02
CA ASP A 133 -9.89 11.02 14.17
C ASP A 133 -10.68 10.88 12.85
N ALA A 134 -10.93 12.00 12.15
CA ALA A 134 -11.64 12.01 10.88
C ALA A 134 -10.84 11.33 9.75
N ILE A 135 -9.53 11.51 9.71
CA ILE A 135 -8.61 10.81 8.79
C ILE A 135 -8.78 9.29 8.94
N ILE A 136 -8.67 8.78 10.16
CA ILE A 136 -8.79 7.33 10.41
C ILE A 136 -10.20 6.83 10.12
N LYS A 137 -11.22 7.57 10.48
CA LYS A 137 -12.61 7.21 10.20
C LYS A 137 -12.94 7.20 8.71
N ALA A 138 -12.28 8.04 7.91
CA ALA A 138 -12.38 8.00 6.45
C ALA A 138 -11.77 6.72 5.85
N GLY A 139 -10.81 6.09 6.53
CA GLY A 139 -10.17 4.85 6.10
C GLY A 139 -8.76 5.04 5.57
N PHE A 140 -8.09 6.12 5.91
CA PHE A 140 -6.68 6.28 5.60
C PHE A 140 -5.82 5.34 6.46
N ASP A 141 -4.84 4.74 5.82
CA ASP A 141 -3.97 3.70 6.36
C ASP A 141 -2.55 4.17 6.66
N VAL A 142 -2.14 5.27 6.06
CA VAL A 142 -0.79 5.85 6.15
C VAL A 142 -0.92 7.36 6.20
N VAL A 143 -0.20 7.99 7.13
CA VAL A 143 -0.18 9.45 7.30
C VAL A 143 1.23 9.97 7.02
N GLU A 144 1.34 10.90 6.10
CA GLU A 144 2.54 11.64 5.73
C GLU A 144 2.59 12.92 6.55
N SER A 145 3.74 13.31 7.09
CA SER A 145 3.87 14.48 7.97
C SER A 145 5.23 15.19 7.88
N ALA A 146 6.11 14.79 6.97
CA ALA A 146 7.32 15.55 6.66
C ALA A 146 6.98 16.73 5.74
N THR A 147 6.63 17.87 6.32
CA THR A 147 6.17 19.05 5.60
C THR A 147 6.89 20.31 6.06
N ASN A 148 6.73 21.42 5.35
CA ASN A 148 7.27 22.72 5.80
C ASN A 148 6.55 23.24 7.06
N HIS A 149 5.36 22.75 7.37
CA HIS A 149 4.57 23.09 8.57
C HIS A 149 4.77 22.12 9.74
N ALA A 150 5.65 21.14 9.62
CA ALA A 150 5.90 20.15 10.67
C ALA A 150 6.45 20.75 11.98
N ASP A 151 7.08 21.94 11.94
CA ASP A 151 7.63 22.61 13.12
C ASP A 151 7.07 24.03 13.38
N ASP A 152 5.91 24.36 12.86
CA ASP A 152 5.31 25.71 12.97
C ASP A 152 5.28 26.25 14.40
N TYR A 153 5.21 25.37 15.38
CA TYR A 153 5.25 25.67 16.81
C TYR A 153 6.32 24.89 17.59
N GLY A 154 7.28 24.29 16.86
CA GLY A 154 8.43 23.61 17.44
C GLY A 154 8.08 22.33 18.16
N TYR A 155 8.97 21.94 19.09
CA TYR A 155 8.97 20.64 19.78
C TYR A 155 7.64 20.26 20.42
N ASP A 156 6.99 21.16 21.17
CA ASP A 156 5.80 20.82 21.97
C ASP A 156 4.61 20.41 21.09
N TYR A 157 4.43 21.04 19.95
CA TYR A 157 3.33 20.69 19.02
C TYR A 157 3.66 19.48 18.18
N LEU A 158 4.92 19.34 17.77
CA LEU A 158 5.37 18.12 17.10
C LEU A 158 5.21 16.91 18.03
N LYS A 159 5.59 17.07 19.31
CA LYS A 159 5.35 16.05 20.33
C LYS A 159 3.86 15.75 20.54
N SER A 160 3.01 16.79 20.59
CA SER A 160 1.55 16.62 20.68
C SER A 160 1.01 15.77 19.53
N THR A 161 1.50 16.00 18.31
CA THR A 161 1.13 15.24 17.12
C THR A 161 1.55 13.77 17.24
N LEU A 162 2.80 13.52 17.65
CA LEU A 162 3.33 12.17 17.85
C LEU A 162 2.61 11.43 18.99
N ASP A 163 2.33 12.12 20.11
CA ASP A 163 1.58 11.57 21.25
C ASP A 163 0.14 11.22 20.84
N PHE A 164 -0.53 12.06 20.05
CA PHE A 164 -1.86 11.77 19.53
C PHE A 164 -1.89 10.47 18.73
N TRP A 165 -1.01 10.32 17.75
CA TRP A 165 -0.95 9.14 16.91
C TRP A 165 -0.59 7.89 17.70
N SER A 166 0.47 7.94 18.50
CA SER A 166 0.93 6.78 19.27
C SER A 166 -0.06 6.33 20.34
N THR A 167 -0.87 7.24 20.89
CA THR A 167 -1.84 6.93 21.95
C THR A 167 -3.15 6.39 21.36
N ASN A 168 -3.67 7.04 20.32
CA ASN A 168 -5.00 6.74 19.81
C ASN A 168 -4.95 5.73 18.63
N TYR A 169 -3.89 5.74 17.84
CA TYR A 169 -3.78 4.96 16.61
C TYR A 169 -2.38 4.35 16.42
N PRO A 170 -1.88 3.54 17.37
CA PRO A 170 -0.50 3.03 17.37
C PRO A 170 -0.13 2.16 16.17
N ASP A 171 -1.13 1.60 15.48
CA ASP A 171 -0.93 0.72 14.33
C ASP A 171 -0.86 1.48 12.99
N ILE A 172 -1.10 2.80 13.01
CA ILE A 172 -1.03 3.63 11.80
C ILE A 172 0.41 4.08 11.57
N PRO A 173 1.03 3.76 10.44
CA PRO A 173 2.29 4.35 10.04
C PRO A 173 2.16 5.87 9.87
N VAL A 174 2.83 6.61 10.75
CA VAL A 174 3.07 8.05 10.58
C VAL A 174 4.47 8.20 10.05
N LEU A 175 4.62 8.88 8.93
CA LEU A 175 5.86 9.01 8.18
C LEU A 175 6.45 10.41 8.38
N GLY A 176 7.74 10.51 8.26
CA GLY A 176 8.46 11.77 8.16
C GLY A 176 8.62 12.57 9.45
N ILE A 177 7.92 12.17 10.53
CA ILE A 177 8.11 12.70 11.88
C ILE A 177 8.34 11.56 12.89
N HIS A 178 9.20 11.77 13.88
CA HIS A 178 9.71 10.70 14.73
C HIS A 178 9.81 11.09 16.22
N ALA A 179 9.43 10.15 17.09
CA ALA A 179 9.54 10.33 18.53
C ALA A 179 10.98 10.09 19.05
N THR A 180 11.77 9.26 18.36
CA THR A 180 13.13 8.86 18.75
C THR A 180 14.03 8.71 17.52
N GLN A 181 15.35 8.75 17.72
CA GLN A 181 16.32 8.46 16.67
C GLN A 181 16.12 7.02 16.09
N GLU A 182 15.80 6.04 16.93
CA GLU A 182 15.54 4.67 16.47
C GLU A 182 14.33 4.61 15.52
N ASP A 183 13.27 5.36 15.81
CA ASP A 183 12.10 5.50 14.95
C ASP A 183 12.48 6.14 13.61
N ALA A 184 13.29 7.22 13.62
CA ALA A 184 13.81 7.90 12.44
C ALA A 184 14.71 7.00 11.57
N ASP A 185 15.35 6.02 12.15
CA ASP A 185 16.22 5.06 11.48
C ASP A 185 15.48 3.79 11.00
N THR A 186 14.16 3.73 11.23
CA THR A 186 13.32 2.56 10.92
C THR A 186 12.41 2.82 9.72
N VAL A 187 12.53 1.97 8.68
CA VAL A 187 11.63 2.02 7.52
C VAL A 187 10.26 1.44 7.87
N LYS A 188 9.20 2.20 7.61
CA LYS A 188 7.83 1.72 7.78
C LYS A 188 7.42 0.88 6.57
N VAL A 189 6.85 -0.30 6.82
CA VAL A 189 6.41 -1.24 5.78
C VAL A 189 4.99 -1.70 6.07
N LYS A 190 4.15 -1.74 5.02
CA LYS A 190 2.82 -2.34 5.07
C LYS A 190 2.76 -3.49 4.07
N GLU A 191 2.25 -4.64 4.49
CA GLU A 191 2.04 -5.79 3.61
C GLU A 191 0.58 -5.87 3.18
N VAL A 192 0.34 -5.87 1.88
CA VAL A 192 -0.99 -5.91 1.26
C VAL A 192 -0.97 -6.89 0.10
N ASN A 193 -1.91 -7.85 0.10
CA ASN A 193 -2.03 -8.88 -0.93
C ASN A 193 -0.72 -9.67 -1.18
N GLY A 194 0.13 -9.79 -0.15
CA GLY A 194 1.44 -10.43 -0.23
C GLY A 194 2.53 -9.56 -0.86
N ILE A 195 2.27 -8.26 -1.06
CA ILE A 195 3.24 -7.26 -1.52
C ILE A 195 3.64 -6.40 -0.31
N LYS A 196 4.93 -6.31 -0.03
CA LYS A 196 5.50 -5.45 1.00
C LYS A 196 5.86 -4.09 0.41
N ILE A 197 5.17 -3.05 0.86
CA ILE A 197 5.37 -1.68 0.41
C ILE A 197 6.11 -0.91 1.52
N ALA A 198 7.31 -0.42 1.24
CA ALA A 198 8.04 0.50 2.11
C ALA A 198 7.66 1.94 1.80
N PHE A 199 7.57 2.75 2.83
CA PHE A 199 7.24 4.17 2.72
C PHE A 199 8.38 5.00 3.29
N LEU A 200 8.76 6.04 2.54
CA LEU A 200 9.72 7.07 2.95
C LEU A 200 9.08 8.43 2.68
N ASP A 201 9.17 9.36 3.62
CA ASP A 201 8.52 10.68 3.54
C ASP A 201 9.50 11.76 3.97
N TYR A 202 9.77 12.74 3.12
CA TYR A 202 10.76 13.78 3.33
C TYR A 202 10.27 15.15 2.85
N THR A 203 10.64 16.20 3.58
CA THR A 203 10.41 17.60 3.18
C THR A 203 11.70 18.30 2.73
N TYR A 204 11.54 19.29 1.85
CA TYR A 204 12.65 20.18 1.44
C TYR A 204 13.20 21.02 2.59
N GLY A 205 12.42 21.19 3.64
CA GLY A 205 12.76 22.01 4.81
C GLY A 205 11.51 22.34 5.61
N THR A 206 11.70 23.14 6.66
CA THR A 206 10.60 23.62 7.51
C THR A 206 10.56 25.15 7.52
N ASN A 207 9.41 25.73 7.85
CA ASN A 207 9.23 27.19 7.91
C ASN A 207 10.04 27.84 9.05
N ASN A 208 10.42 27.07 10.05
CA ASN A 208 11.22 27.48 11.18
C ASN A 208 12.59 26.79 11.18
N SER A 209 13.17 26.60 12.34
CA SER A 209 14.52 26.03 12.49
C SER A 209 14.54 24.54 12.83
N GLY A 210 13.42 23.83 12.59
CA GLY A 210 13.23 22.44 13.01
C GLY A 210 12.84 22.33 14.49
N ALA A 211 12.77 21.09 14.99
CA ALA A 211 12.35 20.82 16.37
C ALA A 211 13.32 21.33 17.44
N GLY A 212 14.48 21.88 17.05
CA GLY A 212 15.50 22.43 17.93
C GLY A 212 16.77 21.57 18.05
N GLU A 213 17.80 22.11 18.69
CA GLU A 213 19.09 21.44 18.88
C GLU A 213 18.94 20.13 19.66
N GLY A 214 19.44 19.03 19.11
CA GLY A 214 19.35 17.69 19.68
C GLY A 214 18.08 16.92 19.29
N TYR A 215 17.21 17.51 18.48
CA TYR A 215 15.98 16.94 17.97
C TYR A 215 15.91 16.89 16.43
N GLU A 216 17.07 16.96 15.77
CA GLU A 216 17.18 17.00 14.31
C GLU A 216 16.63 15.72 13.64
N TYR A 217 16.51 14.63 14.40
CA TYR A 217 15.92 13.38 13.94
C TYR A 217 14.38 13.41 13.83
N MET A 218 13.74 14.40 14.47
CA MET A 218 12.29 14.40 14.60
C MET A 218 11.56 14.69 13.29
N ILE A 219 12.23 15.28 12.29
CA ILE A 219 11.64 15.59 10.98
C ILE A 219 12.59 15.13 9.89
N ASP A 220 12.06 14.40 8.92
CA ASP A 220 12.83 13.93 7.77
C ASP A 220 13.00 15.04 6.73
N ILE A 221 14.15 15.68 6.74
CA ILE A 221 14.54 16.70 5.75
C ILE A 221 15.39 16.05 4.67
N PHE A 222 15.27 16.50 3.43
CA PHE A 222 16.04 16.00 2.29
C PHE A 222 17.55 16.05 2.54
N ASP A 223 18.14 14.88 2.69
CA ASP A 223 19.58 14.65 2.80
C ASP A 223 19.96 13.41 1.96
N LYS A 224 20.91 13.56 1.04
CA LYS A 224 21.25 12.48 0.10
C LYS A 224 21.81 11.25 0.78
N ASP A 225 22.63 11.40 1.81
CA ASP A 225 23.28 10.28 2.48
C ASP A 225 22.27 9.52 3.35
N LYS A 226 21.42 10.25 4.09
CA LYS A 226 20.32 9.68 4.87
C LYS A 226 19.34 8.95 3.96
N ILE A 227 18.84 9.61 2.91
CA ILE A 227 17.89 9.03 1.96
C ILE A 227 18.46 7.78 1.28
N THR A 228 19.73 7.82 0.83
CA THR A 228 20.40 6.64 0.26
C THR A 228 20.40 5.48 1.25
N THR A 229 20.76 5.75 2.50
CA THR A 229 20.78 4.72 3.56
C THR A 229 19.40 4.12 3.79
N MET A 230 18.35 4.95 3.86
CA MET A 230 16.99 4.49 4.10
C MET A 230 16.42 3.71 2.90
N ILE A 231 16.71 4.13 1.65
CA ILE A 231 16.34 3.37 0.46
C ILE A 231 17.03 1.99 0.44
N GLN A 232 18.31 1.90 0.84
CA GLN A 232 18.98 0.61 0.91
C GLN A 232 18.33 -0.32 1.94
N LYS A 233 17.99 0.19 3.13
CA LYS A 233 17.23 -0.58 4.13
C LYS A 233 15.87 -1.03 3.59
N ALA A 234 15.14 -0.13 2.91
CA ALA A 234 13.83 -0.44 2.32
C ALA A 234 13.91 -1.59 1.30
N LYS A 235 14.92 -1.59 0.43
CA LYS A 235 15.16 -2.66 -0.57
C LYS A 235 15.38 -4.03 0.04
N GLU A 236 15.91 -4.10 1.24
CA GLU A 236 16.18 -5.38 1.92
C GLU A 236 14.90 -6.02 2.49
N ILE A 237 13.84 -5.22 2.70
CA ILE A 237 12.67 -5.66 3.47
C ILE A 237 11.34 -5.49 2.73
N SER A 238 11.35 -4.90 1.52
CA SER A 238 10.13 -4.63 0.74
C SER A 238 10.26 -5.03 -0.73
N ASP A 239 9.11 -5.13 -1.39
CA ASP A 239 8.98 -5.42 -2.81
C ASP A 239 8.79 -4.14 -3.65
N CYS A 240 8.36 -3.04 -3.02
CA CYS A 240 8.09 -1.75 -3.65
C CYS A 240 8.40 -0.62 -2.66
N ILE A 241 8.96 0.48 -3.16
CA ILE A 241 9.28 1.68 -2.37
C ILE A 241 8.45 2.84 -2.91
N ILE A 242 7.58 3.39 -2.05
CA ILE A 242 6.89 4.67 -2.28
C ILE A 242 7.64 5.74 -1.51
N PHE A 243 8.08 6.76 -2.21
CA PHE A 243 8.75 7.94 -1.64
C PHE A 243 7.82 9.14 -1.76
N VAL A 244 7.48 9.73 -0.63
CA VAL A 244 6.72 10.97 -0.56
C VAL A 244 7.71 12.13 -0.47
N ALA A 245 7.48 13.14 -1.27
CA ALA A 245 8.36 14.28 -1.40
C ALA A 245 7.56 15.58 -1.26
N HIS A 246 7.66 16.22 -0.11
CA HIS A 246 7.08 17.53 0.13
C HIS A 246 8.06 18.59 -0.35
N TRP A 247 7.85 19.13 -1.57
CA TRP A 247 8.84 19.92 -2.30
C TRP A 247 8.21 20.89 -3.31
N GLY A 248 9.04 21.67 -3.98
CA GLY A 248 8.60 22.49 -5.10
C GLY A 248 8.39 23.95 -4.71
N THR A 249 7.48 24.59 -5.44
CA THR A 249 7.10 25.98 -5.24
C THR A 249 5.58 26.07 -5.29
N GLU A 250 4.97 26.72 -4.29
CA GLU A 250 3.52 26.91 -4.21
C GLU A 250 2.99 27.57 -5.49
N ASP A 251 1.78 27.13 -5.92
CA ASP A 251 1.06 27.62 -7.09
C ASP A 251 1.74 27.36 -8.46
N GLU A 252 2.93 26.76 -8.50
CA GLU A 252 3.61 26.44 -9.75
C GLU A 252 3.15 25.09 -10.32
N THR A 253 2.56 25.11 -11.52
CA THR A 253 2.02 23.92 -12.19
C THR A 253 3.07 23.07 -12.90
N MET A 254 4.32 23.50 -12.92
CA MET A 254 5.43 22.75 -13.53
C MET A 254 6.56 22.55 -12.52
N PRO A 255 7.15 21.35 -12.47
CA PRO A 255 8.24 21.07 -11.54
C PRO A 255 9.45 21.93 -11.83
N ASN A 256 10.01 22.50 -10.78
CA ASN A 256 11.24 23.29 -10.84
C ASN A 256 12.50 22.39 -10.96
N GLU A 257 13.69 22.98 -11.03
CA GLU A 257 14.95 22.21 -11.18
C GLU A 257 15.32 21.39 -9.92
N TYR A 258 14.89 21.82 -8.74
CA TYR A 258 15.10 21.09 -7.50
C TYR A 258 14.32 19.77 -7.52
N GLU A 259 13.03 19.85 -7.84
CA GLU A 259 12.16 18.67 -7.97
C GLU A 259 12.70 17.67 -9.00
N LYS A 260 13.08 18.16 -10.19
CA LYS A 260 13.65 17.32 -11.27
C LYS A 260 14.95 16.61 -10.84
N GLN A 261 15.84 17.33 -10.16
CA GLN A 261 17.13 16.77 -9.71
C GLN A 261 16.91 15.70 -8.64
N TRP A 262 16.01 15.94 -7.69
CA TRP A 262 15.68 14.97 -6.67
C TRP A 262 14.93 13.77 -7.23
N ALA A 263 13.96 13.97 -8.13
CA ALA A 263 13.28 12.86 -8.80
C ALA A 263 14.26 11.95 -9.55
N ALA A 264 15.19 12.54 -10.31
CA ALA A 264 16.23 11.79 -11.01
C ALA A 264 17.17 11.03 -10.04
N PHE A 265 17.52 11.63 -8.90
CA PHE A 265 18.31 10.98 -7.86
C PHE A 265 17.56 9.80 -7.24
N LEU A 266 16.32 9.98 -6.83
CA LEU A 266 15.48 8.95 -6.21
C LEU A 266 15.30 7.74 -7.14
N MET A 267 15.05 7.98 -8.42
CA MET A 267 14.98 6.92 -9.45
C MET A 267 16.30 6.15 -9.55
N GLN A 268 17.44 6.87 -9.60
CA GLN A 268 18.76 6.23 -9.65
C GLN A 268 19.03 5.39 -8.41
N GLN A 269 18.48 5.79 -7.26
CA GLN A 269 18.54 4.98 -6.04
C GLN A 269 17.55 3.79 -6.06
N GLY A 270 16.62 3.72 -7.01
CA GLY A 270 15.68 2.61 -7.21
C GLY A 270 14.41 2.73 -6.37
N VAL A 271 13.91 3.94 -6.21
CA VAL A 271 12.53 4.20 -5.77
C VAL A 271 11.58 3.84 -6.90
N ASP A 272 10.47 3.17 -6.59
CA ASP A 272 9.51 2.69 -7.59
C ASP A 272 8.42 3.73 -7.88
N VAL A 273 7.98 4.47 -6.86
CA VAL A 273 6.92 5.48 -6.96
C VAL A 273 7.34 6.73 -6.18
N ILE A 274 7.18 7.90 -6.79
CA ILE A 274 7.36 9.21 -6.14
C ILE A 274 6.02 9.92 -6.11
N ILE A 275 5.59 10.38 -4.94
CA ILE A 275 4.39 11.19 -4.72
C ILE A 275 4.84 12.56 -4.25
N GLY A 276 4.46 13.61 -4.97
CA GLY A 276 4.81 15.00 -4.62
C GLY A 276 3.67 15.71 -3.89
N GLY A 277 4.00 16.48 -2.85
CA GLY A 277 3.15 17.43 -2.13
C GLY A 277 3.77 18.82 -2.09
N HIS A 278 3.13 19.82 -1.46
CA HIS A 278 3.52 21.21 -1.26
C HIS A 278 3.10 22.24 -2.32
N PRO A 279 3.11 22.00 -3.65
CA PRO A 279 2.75 23.05 -4.60
C PRO A 279 1.28 23.48 -4.53
N HIS A 280 0.40 22.75 -3.84
CA HIS A 280 -1.05 22.97 -3.70
C HIS A 280 -1.81 23.02 -5.04
N VAL A 281 -1.14 22.66 -6.12
CA VAL A 281 -1.68 22.53 -7.48
C VAL A 281 -1.21 21.24 -8.13
N LEU A 282 -1.98 20.71 -9.09
CA LEU A 282 -1.56 19.54 -9.84
C LEU A 282 -0.39 19.86 -10.74
N GLN A 283 0.68 19.12 -10.60
CA GLN A 283 1.83 19.11 -11.50
C GLN A 283 1.76 17.90 -12.47
N PRO A 284 2.55 17.88 -13.55
CA PRO A 284 2.60 16.75 -14.46
C PRO A 284 2.97 15.45 -13.76
N TYR A 285 2.28 14.37 -14.13
CA TYR A 285 2.63 13.02 -13.74
C TYR A 285 3.08 12.22 -14.96
N GLY A 286 3.90 11.20 -14.75
CA GLY A 286 4.39 10.35 -15.84
C GLY A 286 5.27 9.22 -15.35
N GLN A 287 5.68 8.40 -16.29
CA GLN A 287 6.69 7.38 -16.09
C GLN A 287 8.05 7.99 -16.40
N LEU A 288 8.99 7.92 -15.47
CA LEU A 288 10.35 8.44 -15.61
C LEU A 288 11.30 7.37 -16.17
#